data_9671f6885ff83c8f8a39a8cbad072da8
#
_entry.id   9671f6885ff83c8f8a39a8cbad072da8
#
_cell.length_a   1.000
_cell.length_b   1.000
_cell.length_c   1.000
_cell.angle_alpha   90.00
_cell.angle_beta   90.00
_cell.angle_gamma   90.00
#
_symmetry.space_group_name_H-M   'P 1'
#
loop_
_entity.id
_entity.type
_entity.pdbx_description
1 polymer ?
#
loop_
_entity_poly.entity_id
_entity_poly.type
_entity_poly.pdbx_seq_one_letter_code
_entity_poly.pdbx_strand_id
1 'polypeptide(L)'
;MHGATQPADEPANGTAPTNGWRAALRRGAGDTFRSLGVRNYRRYFAGQLVSQAGTWMQTVSVIWVALRLTDSGVALGLVTAAQYLPVLVLGAWGGVVADRVDRQRFMIKTQIGYTIVAIAYCALILTDRLSIGFIYVLSVLFGLLTALDSPTRRTLVVDLVEPELTPNAVALHSAMMTGSRVVGPAVAGALIASAGVEWCFVVNAVSYVAVLAALFSLDRSAIRSSPKVRRAKGQLMEGLRYARGEAELRQSLLLLAVVGTLAFEYQVTLPLLSERTFGAGASGFTLLYSLMSVGSVVGALAMARRSMIDLRFLLVGAWGLVVTTTVLSLAPTLALATVAAVGVGAATILLPAGLSALVQLHSADEFRGRVLSLSTVVFIGSTPIGGPIAGWVSEHYGPRAGLMLGAVSTALMAGWITFTQRRAARATRAVALSLNCGANAPNPAPGATNRQPEGFL
;
A
#
# COMPACT_ATOMS: atom_id res chain seq x y z
N MET A 1 53.34 23.21 57.41
CA MET A 1 53.24 24.63 57.08
C MET A 1 53.62 24.78 55.63
N HIS A 2 52.72 25.02 54.77
CA HIS A 2 52.65 25.90 53.63
C HIS A 2 51.44 25.43 52.72
N GLY A 3 50.38 26.18 52.87
CA GLY A 3 49.22 26.03 51.99
C GLY A 3 49.52 26.71 50.65
N ALA A 4 49.13 26.07 49.56
CA ALA A 4 49.05 26.67 48.26
C ALA A 4 47.59 26.74 47.86
N THR A 5 47.07 27.96 47.80
CA THR A 5 45.79 28.37 47.29
C THR A 5 45.72 28.16 45.79
N GLN A 6 44.72 27.39 45.31
CA GLN A 6 44.35 27.35 43.90
C GLN A 6 43.56 28.61 43.54
N PRO A 7 43.76 29.19 42.36
CA PRO A 7 42.92 30.28 41.85
C PRO A 7 41.56 29.72 41.30
N ALA A 8 40.50 30.47 41.56
CA ALA A 8 39.16 30.22 41.12
C ALA A 8 39.07 30.33 39.58
N ASP A 9 38.51 29.30 38.95
CA ASP A 9 38.13 29.32 37.53
C ASP A 9 36.96 30.29 37.28
N GLU A 10 37.19 31.23 36.41
CA GLU A 10 36.15 32.09 35.81
C GLU A 10 35.14 31.26 35.01
N PRO A 11 33.84 31.57 35.02
CA PRO A 11 32.87 30.91 34.18
C PRO A 11 33.05 31.35 32.73
N ALA A 12 33.48 30.41 31.88
CA ALA A 12 33.55 30.59 30.45
C ALA A 12 32.15 30.97 29.89
N ASN A 13 32.07 32.14 29.33
CA ASN A 13 30.93 32.68 28.60
C ASN A 13 30.63 31.79 27.39
N GLY A 14 29.75 30.81 27.58
CA GLY A 14 29.26 29.90 26.54
C GLY A 14 28.28 30.62 25.65
N THR A 15 28.74 31.19 24.53
CA THR A 15 27.87 31.52 23.41
C THR A 15 27.24 30.23 22.91
N ALA A 16 25.93 30.03 23.17
CA ALA A 16 25.17 28.94 22.67
C ALA A 16 25.27 28.89 21.13
N PRO A 17 25.56 27.72 20.53
CA PRO A 17 25.68 27.61 19.09
C PRO A 17 24.28 27.74 18.46
N THR A 18 23.97 28.91 17.92
CA THR A 18 22.73 29.25 17.22
C THR A 18 22.50 28.45 15.92
N ASN A 19 23.35 27.47 15.61
CA ASN A 19 23.28 26.63 14.41
C ASN A 19 23.07 25.13 14.68
N GLY A 20 22.81 24.71 15.91
CA GLY A 20 22.69 23.28 16.25
C GLY A 20 21.56 22.56 15.51
N TRP A 21 20.42 23.21 15.29
CA TRP A 21 19.30 22.65 14.55
C TRP A 21 19.61 22.48 13.05
N ARG A 22 20.34 23.40 12.41
CA ARG A 22 20.76 23.28 11.01
C ARG A 22 21.78 22.14 10.82
N ALA A 23 22.69 21.96 11.76
CA ALA A 23 23.64 20.85 11.77
C ALA A 23 22.94 19.50 12.04
N ALA A 24 21.93 19.47 12.91
CA ALA A 24 21.09 18.29 13.15
C ALA A 24 20.24 17.94 11.91
N LEU A 25 19.63 18.93 11.25
CA LEU A 25 18.89 18.73 10.01
C LEU A 25 19.80 18.25 8.87
N ARG A 26 21.01 18.79 8.72
CA ARG A 26 21.98 18.35 7.69
C ARG A 26 22.47 16.93 7.96
N ARG A 27 22.72 16.54 9.21
CA ARG A 27 23.09 15.16 9.58
C ARG A 27 21.90 14.22 9.32
N GLY A 28 20.69 14.56 9.77
CA GLY A 28 19.49 13.77 9.51
C GLY A 28 19.15 13.63 8.02
N ALA A 29 19.32 14.70 7.23
CA ALA A 29 19.17 14.64 5.78
C ALA A 29 20.27 13.78 5.12
N GLY A 30 21.52 13.88 5.58
CA GLY A 30 22.62 13.04 5.10
C GLY A 30 22.34 11.56 5.34
N ASP A 31 21.85 11.20 6.51
CA ASP A 31 21.50 9.82 6.85
C ASP A 31 20.27 9.32 6.07
N THR A 32 19.29 10.18 5.83
CA THR A 32 18.09 9.83 5.05
C THR A 32 18.41 9.50 3.59
N PHE A 33 19.38 10.18 2.99
CA PHE A 33 19.71 10.02 1.55
C PHE A 33 21.05 9.29 1.30
N ARG A 34 21.55 8.52 2.27
CA ARG A 34 22.86 7.84 2.19
C ARG A 34 22.99 6.95 0.95
N SER A 35 21.98 6.20 0.57
CA SER A 35 22.01 5.33 -0.60
C SER A 35 22.15 6.07 -1.93
N LEU A 36 21.75 7.37 -2.00
CA LEU A 36 21.99 8.20 -3.20
C LEU A 36 23.49 8.55 -3.39
N GLY A 37 24.34 8.31 -2.40
CA GLY A 37 25.78 8.35 -2.55
C GLY A 37 26.30 7.29 -3.52
N VAL A 38 25.62 6.15 -3.62
CA VAL A 38 25.99 5.09 -4.58
C VAL A 38 25.60 5.52 -6.00
N ARG A 39 26.59 5.62 -6.89
CA ARG A 39 26.45 6.15 -8.26
C ARG A 39 25.37 5.43 -9.06
N ASN A 40 25.35 4.08 -9.04
CA ASN A 40 24.37 3.27 -9.75
C ASN A 40 22.96 3.48 -9.20
N TYR A 41 22.81 3.48 -7.88
CA TYR A 41 21.50 3.69 -7.24
C TYR A 41 20.95 5.08 -7.53
N ARG A 42 21.79 6.12 -7.44
CA ARG A 42 21.37 7.51 -7.75
C ARG A 42 20.88 7.67 -9.18
N ARG A 43 21.58 7.09 -10.18
CA ARG A 43 21.15 7.13 -11.59
C ARG A 43 19.83 6.43 -11.79
N TYR A 44 19.71 5.24 -11.23
CA TYR A 44 18.48 4.44 -11.27
C TYR A 44 17.32 5.17 -10.59
N PHE A 45 17.54 5.70 -9.39
CA PHE A 45 16.53 6.43 -8.62
C PHE A 45 15.99 7.65 -9.36
N ALA A 46 16.88 8.45 -9.96
CA ALA A 46 16.49 9.65 -10.73
C ALA A 46 15.62 9.28 -11.95
N GLY A 47 16.00 8.26 -12.72
CA GLY A 47 15.20 7.78 -13.85
C GLY A 47 13.86 7.24 -13.40
N GLN A 48 13.82 6.45 -12.33
CA GLN A 48 12.60 5.88 -11.79
C GLN A 48 11.64 6.94 -11.21
N LEU A 49 12.16 7.99 -10.59
CA LEU A 49 11.34 9.07 -10.02
C LEU A 49 10.47 9.73 -11.10
N VAL A 50 11.07 10.07 -12.24
CA VAL A 50 10.36 10.67 -13.38
C VAL A 50 9.38 9.66 -13.98
N SER A 51 9.83 8.43 -14.23
CA SER A 51 9.01 7.39 -14.86
C SER A 51 7.83 6.95 -14.01
N GLN A 52 7.97 6.86 -12.68
CA GLN A 52 6.86 6.48 -11.82
C GLN A 52 5.77 7.55 -11.74
N ALA A 53 6.14 8.82 -11.73
CA ALA A 53 5.17 9.91 -11.82
C ALA A 53 4.42 9.86 -13.18
N GLY A 54 5.14 9.65 -14.29
CA GLY A 54 4.55 9.45 -15.61
C GLY A 54 3.61 8.24 -15.68
N THR A 55 3.98 7.14 -15.07
CA THR A 55 3.14 5.91 -14.99
C THR A 55 1.82 6.18 -14.27
N TRP A 56 1.83 6.87 -13.13
CA TRP A 56 0.60 7.23 -12.42
C TRP A 56 -0.24 8.27 -13.18
N MET A 57 0.41 9.22 -13.85
CA MET A 57 -0.25 10.14 -14.76
C MET A 57 -0.99 9.38 -15.86
N GLN A 58 -0.33 8.44 -16.55
CA GLN A 58 -0.97 7.61 -17.59
C GLN A 58 -2.12 6.79 -17.01
N THR A 59 -1.96 6.17 -15.82
CA THR A 59 -3.01 5.35 -15.19
C THR A 59 -4.30 6.15 -15.00
N VAL A 60 -4.19 7.37 -14.47
CA VAL A 60 -5.34 8.26 -14.28
C VAL A 60 -5.94 8.69 -15.62
N SER A 61 -5.09 8.98 -16.62
CA SER A 61 -5.53 9.39 -17.96
C SER A 61 -6.26 8.28 -18.70
N VAL A 62 -5.81 7.03 -18.60
CA VAL A 62 -6.50 5.86 -19.19
C VAL A 62 -7.91 5.70 -18.63
N ILE A 63 -8.06 5.79 -17.31
CA ILE A 63 -9.36 5.71 -16.64
C ILE A 63 -10.27 6.88 -17.09
N TRP A 64 -9.73 8.09 -17.17
CA TRP A 64 -10.47 9.26 -17.63
C TRP A 64 -10.95 9.11 -19.08
N VAL A 65 -10.06 8.68 -19.99
CA VAL A 65 -10.42 8.45 -21.40
C VAL A 65 -11.45 7.33 -21.54
N ALA A 66 -11.32 6.24 -20.77
CA ALA A 66 -12.33 5.16 -20.76
C ALA A 66 -13.71 5.68 -20.34
N LEU A 67 -13.76 6.55 -19.30
CA LEU A 67 -15.02 7.19 -18.89
C LEU A 67 -15.60 8.06 -20.01
N ARG A 68 -14.78 8.89 -20.67
CA ARG A 68 -15.21 9.77 -21.76
C ARG A 68 -15.73 8.99 -22.98
N LEU A 69 -15.18 7.82 -23.26
CA LEU A 69 -15.56 6.99 -24.41
C LEU A 69 -16.86 6.20 -24.15
N THR A 70 -17.14 5.82 -22.90
CA THR A 70 -18.20 4.85 -22.62
C THR A 70 -19.29 5.37 -21.70
N ASP A 71 -18.97 6.39 -20.90
CA ASP A 71 -19.78 6.84 -19.76
C ASP A 71 -20.27 5.68 -18.87
N SER A 72 -19.47 4.60 -18.75
CA SER A 72 -19.85 3.37 -18.04
C SER A 72 -18.90 3.08 -16.88
N GLY A 73 -19.47 2.92 -15.69
CA GLY A 73 -18.76 2.48 -14.50
C GLY A 73 -18.24 1.04 -14.62
N VAL A 74 -19.03 0.17 -15.29
CA VAL A 74 -18.62 -1.21 -15.56
C VAL A 74 -17.39 -1.23 -16.46
N ALA A 75 -17.35 -0.38 -17.51
CA ALA A 75 -16.20 -0.29 -18.38
C ALA A 75 -14.92 0.11 -17.61
N LEU A 76 -15.01 1.09 -16.69
CA LEU A 76 -13.87 1.45 -15.82
C LEU A 76 -13.44 0.29 -14.92
N GLY A 77 -14.42 -0.42 -14.34
CA GLY A 77 -14.13 -1.62 -13.55
C GLY A 77 -13.42 -2.70 -14.36
N LEU A 78 -13.82 -2.92 -15.62
CA LEU A 78 -13.15 -3.87 -16.52
C LEU A 78 -11.74 -3.40 -16.94
N VAL A 79 -11.51 -2.09 -17.11
CA VAL A 79 -10.15 -1.55 -17.35
C VAL A 79 -9.22 -1.84 -16.17
N THR A 80 -9.68 -1.61 -14.93
CA THR A 80 -8.89 -1.94 -13.74
C THR A 80 -8.69 -3.44 -13.61
N ALA A 81 -9.72 -4.24 -13.86
CA ALA A 81 -9.61 -5.71 -13.88
C ALA A 81 -8.59 -6.18 -14.94
N ALA A 82 -8.65 -5.66 -16.16
CA ALA A 82 -7.70 -5.97 -17.24
C ALA A 82 -6.25 -5.65 -16.85
N GLN A 83 -6.03 -4.56 -16.11
CA GLN A 83 -4.70 -4.14 -15.67
C GLN A 83 -4.16 -5.02 -14.53
N TYR A 84 -4.99 -5.40 -13.55
CA TYR A 84 -4.52 -6.10 -12.35
C TYR A 84 -4.65 -7.63 -12.42
N LEU A 85 -5.52 -8.17 -13.28
CA LEU A 85 -5.69 -9.62 -13.46
C LEU A 85 -4.38 -10.33 -13.89
N PRO A 86 -3.58 -9.83 -14.85
CA PRO A 86 -2.29 -10.43 -15.15
C PRO A 86 -1.33 -10.43 -13.96
N VAL A 87 -1.36 -9.38 -13.13
CA VAL A 87 -0.53 -9.29 -11.92
C VAL A 87 -0.95 -10.36 -10.89
N LEU A 88 -2.24 -10.60 -10.73
CA LEU A 88 -2.77 -11.63 -9.85
C LEU A 88 -2.35 -13.04 -10.32
N VAL A 89 -2.53 -13.34 -11.61
CA VAL A 89 -2.29 -14.67 -12.15
C VAL A 89 -0.80 -14.96 -12.32
N LEU A 90 -0.03 -13.98 -12.79
CA LEU A 90 1.38 -14.17 -13.15
C LEU A 90 2.38 -13.59 -12.14
N GLY A 91 1.94 -12.86 -11.11
CA GLY A 91 2.83 -12.20 -10.14
C GLY A 91 3.76 -13.19 -9.41
N ALA A 92 3.26 -14.39 -9.09
CA ALA A 92 4.08 -15.47 -8.51
C ALA A 92 5.15 -15.96 -9.48
N TRP A 93 4.81 -16.10 -10.78
CA TRP A 93 5.73 -16.47 -11.86
C TRP A 93 6.75 -15.37 -12.13
N GLY A 94 6.33 -14.10 -12.07
CA GLY A 94 7.23 -12.95 -12.20
C GLY A 94 8.40 -13.00 -11.23
N GLY A 95 8.17 -13.43 -9.99
CA GLY A 95 9.23 -13.66 -9.01
C GLY A 95 10.22 -14.75 -9.42
N VAL A 96 9.71 -15.87 -9.97
CA VAL A 96 10.58 -16.98 -10.48
C VAL A 96 11.40 -16.52 -11.69
N VAL A 97 10.79 -15.72 -12.58
CA VAL A 97 11.50 -15.15 -13.72
C VAL A 97 12.58 -14.17 -13.24
N ALA A 98 12.27 -13.26 -12.31
CA ALA A 98 13.22 -12.29 -11.75
C ALA A 98 14.47 -12.97 -11.15
N ASP A 99 14.32 -14.17 -10.58
CA ASP A 99 15.42 -14.93 -9.98
C ASP A 99 16.32 -15.63 -11.03
N ARG A 100 15.85 -15.78 -12.27
CA ARG A 100 16.55 -16.53 -13.34
C ARG A 100 17.21 -15.65 -14.40
N VAL A 101 16.76 -14.39 -14.54
CA VAL A 101 17.20 -13.49 -15.60
C VAL A 101 18.24 -12.48 -15.13
N ASP A 102 18.99 -11.92 -16.07
CA ASP A 102 19.76 -10.70 -15.85
C ASP A 102 18.78 -9.54 -15.60
N ARG A 103 18.72 -9.07 -14.35
CA ARG A 103 17.73 -8.11 -13.87
C ARG A 103 17.78 -6.79 -14.63
N GLN A 104 18.98 -6.27 -14.94
CA GLN A 104 19.13 -5.04 -15.71
C GLN A 104 18.60 -5.20 -17.14
N ARG A 105 19.02 -6.27 -17.84
CA ARG A 105 18.56 -6.54 -19.22
C ARG A 105 17.05 -6.78 -19.26
N PHE A 106 16.53 -7.46 -18.27
CA PHE A 106 15.11 -7.76 -18.20
C PHE A 106 14.29 -6.50 -17.96
N MET A 107 14.71 -5.61 -17.04
CA MET A 107 14.09 -4.32 -16.83
C MET A 107 14.14 -3.44 -18.09
N ILE A 108 15.25 -3.44 -18.84
CA ILE A 108 15.30 -2.72 -20.12
C ILE A 108 14.20 -3.20 -21.07
N LYS A 109 13.99 -4.52 -21.18
CA LYS A 109 12.93 -5.09 -22.04
C LYS A 109 11.54 -4.69 -21.56
N THR A 110 11.27 -4.71 -20.25
CA THR A 110 9.97 -4.31 -19.71
C THR A 110 9.73 -2.80 -19.89
N GLN A 111 10.75 -1.97 -19.73
CA GLN A 111 10.62 -0.51 -19.98
C GLN A 111 10.38 -0.19 -21.47
N ILE A 112 11.01 -0.92 -22.40
CA ILE A 112 10.69 -0.82 -23.84
C ILE A 112 9.22 -1.19 -24.06
N GLY A 113 8.75 -2.29 -23.45
CA GLY A 113 7.34 -2.68 -23.53
C GLY A 113 6.38 -1.60 -23.03
N TYR A 114 6.66 -0.99 -21.87
CA TYR A 114 5.88 0.15 -21.38
C TYR A 114 5.91 1.36 -22.32
N THR A 115 7.06 1.66 -22.91
CA THR A 115 7.20 2.74 -23.90
C THR A 115 6.31 2.46 -25.12
N ILE A 116 6.30 1.23 -25.64
CA ILE A 116 5.45 0.81 -26.76
C ILE A 116 3.96 0.99 -26.41
N VAL A 117 3.54 0.57 -25.20
CA VAL A 117 2.17 0.74 -24.75
C VAL A 117 1.79 2.23 -24.67
N ALA A 118 2.66 3.09 -24.14
CA ALA A 118 2.42 4.52 -24.05
C ALA A 118 2.32 5.18 -25.44
N ILE A 119 3.22 4.81 -26.36
CA ILE A 119 3.19 5.29 -27.76
C ILE A 119 1.92 4.80 -28.47
N ALA A 120 1.49 3.54 -28.23
CA ALA A 120 0.27 3.01 -28.82
C ALA A 120 -0.97 3.79 -28.35
N TYR A 121 -1.07 4.13 -27.06
CA TYR A 121 -2.14 5.01 -26.57
C TYR A 121 -2.10 6.38 -27.28
N CYS A 122 -0.91 7.01 -27.34
CA CYS A 122 -0.73 8.30 -28.00
C CYS A 122 -1.17 8.25 -29.48
N ALA A 123 -0.70 7.27 -30.23
CA ALA A 123 -1.02 7.12 -31.65
C ALA A 123 -2.51 6.89 -31.89
N LEU A 124 -3.16 6.04 -31.06
CA LEU A 124 -4.59 5.76 -31.19
C LEU A 124 -5.45 6.98 -30.83
N ILE A 125 -5.03 7.80 -29.86
CA ILE A 125 -5.72 9.05 -29.50
C ILE A 125 -5.57 10.07 -30.63
N LEU A 126 -4.34 10.32 -31.11
CA LEU A 126 -4.07 11.33 -32.15
C LEU A 126 -4.71 10.98 -33.48
N THR A 127 -5.00 9.71 -33.75
CA THR A 127 -5.67 9.25 -34.97
C THR A 127 -7.18 9.06 -34.82
N ASP A 128 -7.76 9.45 -33.68
CA ASP A 128 -9.19 9.23 -33.32
C ASP A 128 -9.66 7.78 -33.47
N ARG A 129 -8.74 6.81 -33.33
CA ARG A 129 -9.03 5.37 -33.44
C ARG A 129 -9.09 4.66 -32.10
N LEU A 130 -8.93 5.37 -30.99
CA LEU A 130 -8.95 4.76 -29.66
C LEU A 130 -10.39 4.31 -29.34
N SER A 131 -10.54 3.02 -29.10
CA SER A 131 -11.80 2.42 -28.64
C SER A 131 -11.59 1.75 -27.28
N ILE A 132 -12.68 1.46 -26.58
CA ILE A 132 -12.61 0.75 -25.29
C ILE A 132 -11.94 -0.63 -25.42
N GLY A 133 -12.09 -1.31 -26.57
CA GLY A 133 -11.42 -2.59 -26.85
C GLY A 133 -9.89 -2.45 -26.86
N PHE A 134 -9.35 -1.38 -27.49
CA PHE A 134 -7.92 -1.11 -27.45
C PHE A 134 -7.46 -0.77 -26.01
N ILE A 135 -8.26 -0.05 -25.22
CA ILE A 135 -7.94 0.24 -23.82
C ILE A 135 -7.83 -1.06 -23.04
N TYR A 136 -8.75 -2.02 -23.18
CA TYR A 136 -8.65 -3.31 -22.50
C TYR A 136 -7.38 -4.08 -22.90
N VAL A 137 -7.08 -4.18 -24.20
CA VAL A 137 -5.88 -4.87 -24.69
C VAL A 137 -4.60 -4.24 -24.15
N LEU A 138 -4.48 -2.91 -24.25
CA LEU A 138 -3.31 -2.20 -23.74
C LEU A 138 -3.19 -2.26 -22.21
N SER A 139 -4.33 -2.29 -21.49
CA SER A 139 -4.35 -2.50 -20.03
C SER A 139 -3.88 -3.90 -19.64
N VAL A 140 -4.29 -4.94 -20.38
CA VAL A 140 -3.77 -6.31 -20.17
C VAL A 140 -2.26 -6.36 -20.44
N LEU A 141 -1.78 -5.77 -21.53
CA LEU A 141 -0.34 -5.70 -21.85
C LEU A 141 0.44 -4.97 -20.75
N PHE A 142 -0.08 -3.84 -20.28
CA PHE A 142 0.51 -3.11 -19.15
C PHE A 142 0.54 -3.95 -17.88
N GLY A 143 -0.52 -4.68 -17.57
CA GLY A 143 -0.59 -5.61 -16.44
C GLY A 143 0.41 -6.75 -16.54
N LEU A 144 0.59 -7.36 -17.73
CA LEU A 144 1.59 -8.39 -17.99
C LEU A 144 3.02 -7.87 -17.73
N LEU A 145 3.32 -6.67 -18.26
CA LEU A 145 4.61 -6.03 -17.99
C LEU A 145 4.80 -5.78 -16.50
N THR A 146 3.76 -5.32 -15.79
CA THR A 146 3.81 -5.04 -14.34
C THR A 146 4.03 -6.31 -13.52
N ALA A 147 3.41 -7.43 -13.89
CA ALA A 147 3.58 -8.71 -13.23
C ALA A 147 5.03 -9.20 -13.25
N LEU A 148 5.75 -8.90 -14.33
CA LEU A 148 7.15 -9.28 -14.54
C LEU A 148 8.13 -8.23 -13.99
N ASP A 149 7.86 -6.95 -14.20
CA ASP A 149 8.73 -5.84 -13.82
C ASP A 149 8.80 -5.63 -12.30
N SER A 150 7.65 -5.69 -11.61
CA SER A 150 7.56 -5.35 -10.18
C SER A 150 8.50 -6.19 -9.29
N PRO A 151 8.57 -7.53 -9.38
CA PRO A 151 9.50 -8.32 -8.58
C PRO A 151 10.97 -8.08 -8.97
N THR A 152 11.26 -7.91 -10.28
CA THR A 152 12.61 -7.62 -10.77
C THR A 152 13.12 -6.28 -10.28
N ARG A 153 12.27 -5.27 -10.27
CA ARG A 153 12.56 -3.92 -9.78
C ARG A 153 12.95 -3.94 -8.30
N ARG A 154 12.18 -4.64 -7.47
CA ARG A 154 12.46 -4.75 -6.01
C ARG A 154 13.81 -5.40 -5.74
N THR A 155 14.15 -6.44 -6.50
CA THR A 155 15.44 -7.12 -6.34
C THR A 155 16.59 -6.28 -6.87
N LEU A 156 16.42 -5.56 -7.99
CA LEU A 156 17.45 -4.67 -8.52
C LEU A 156 17.83 -3.55 -7.54
N VAL A 157 16.85 -2.96 -6.83
CA VAL A 157 17.11 -1.92 -5.80
C VAL A 157 18.09 -2.44 -4.75
N VAL A 158 17.94 -3.68 -4.30
CA VAL A 158 18.84 -4.31 -3.32
C VAL A 158 20.21 -4.58 -3.91
N ASP A 159 20.29 -4.99 -5.18
CA ASP A 159 21.57 -5.30 -5.84
C ASP A 159 22.42 -4.06 -6.17
N LEU A 160 21.79 -2.88 -6.22
CA LEU A 160 22.48 -1.61 -6.55
C LEU A 160 23.23 -0.98 -5.38
N VAL A 161 23.02 -1.48 -4.16
CA VAL A 161 23.61 -0.92 -2.94
C VAL A 161 24.29 -2.00 -2.09
N GLU A 162 25.13 -1.59 -1.16
CA GLU A 162 25.70 -2.48 -0.14
C GLU A 162 24.64 -2.93 0.87
N PRO A 163 24.83 -4.09 1.56
CA PRO A 163 23.83 -4.63 2.50
C PRO A 163 23.44 -3.63 3.58
N GLU A 164 24.38 -2.84 4.07
CA GLU A 164 24.20 -1.83 5.12
C GLU A 164 23.30 -0.68 4.66
N LEU A 165 23.28 -0.38 3.36
CA LEU A 165 22.47 0.66 2.75
C LEU A 165 21.11 0.14 2.22
N THR A 166 20.90 -1.18 2.20
CA THR A 166 19.67 -1.80 1.69
C THR A 166 18.39 -1.25 2.36
N PRO A 167 18.32 -1.13 3.71
CA PRO A 167 17.12 -0.58 4.34
C PRO A 167 16.82 0.86 3.88
N ASN A 168 17.86 1.69 3.74
CA ASN A 168 17.72 3.07 3.27
C ASN A 168 17.29 3.14 1.80
N ALA A 169 17.88 2.33 0.92
CA ALA A 169 17.49 2.27 -0.49
C ALA A 169 16.04 1.81 -0.69
N VAL A 170 15.60 0.78 0.06
CA VAL A 170 14.22 0.29 0.03
C VAL A 170 13.25 1.35 0.57
N ALA A 171 13.59 2.05 1.64
CA ALA A 171 12.78 3.13 2.20
C ALA A 171 12.62 4.29 1.20
N LEU A 172 13.72 4.74 0.57
CA LEU A 172 13.67 5.79 -0.46
C LEU A 172 12.88 5.35 -1.68
N HIS A 173 13.05 4.11 -2.13
CA HIS A 173 12.25 3.56 -3.24
C HIS A 173 10.75 3.54 -2.90
N SER A 174 10.38 3.15 -1.69
CA SER A 174 8.99 3.15 -1.22
C SER A 174 8.42 4.56 -1.12
N ALA A 175 9.21 5.52 -0.63
CA ALA A 175 8.84 6.93 -0.57
C ALA A 175 8.61 7.50 -1.98
N MET A 176 9.49 7.18 -2.94
CA MET A 176 9.33 7.55 -4.35
C MET A 176 8.05 6.98 -4.95
N MET A 177 7.77 5.69 -4.74
CA MET A 177 6.55 5.03 -5.24
C MET A 177 5.28 5.69 -4.67
N THR A 178 5.29 6.05 -3.40
CA THR A 178 4.15 6.72 -2.74
C THR A 178 4.02 8.17 -3.21
N GLY A 179 5.12 8.90 -3.31
CA GLY A 179 5.13 10.28 -3.80
C GLY A 179 4.67 10.40 -5.26
N SER A 180 5.00 9.41 -6.09
CA SER A 180 4.55 9.38 -7.49
C SER A 180 3.03 9.26 -7.64
N ARG A 181 2.34 8.65 -6.66
CA ARG A 181 0.86 8.60 -6.61
C ARG A 181 0.23 9.97 -6.33
N VAL A 182 0.98 10.89 -5.72
CA VAL A 182 0.53 12.28 -5.51
C VAL A 182 0.83 13.10 -6.74
N VAL A 183 2.07 13.07 -7.21
CA VAL A 183 2.58 13.92 -8.28
C VAL A 183 1.97 13.55 -9.64
N GLY A 184 1.87 12.25 -9.95
CA GLY A 184 1.35 11.78 -11.24
C GLY A 184 -0.04 12.32 -11.56
N PRO A 185 -1.06 12.08 -10.73
CA PRO A 185 -2.41 12.58 -10.95
C PRO A 185 -2.49 14.12 -10.95
N ALA A 186 -1.71 14.81 -10.12
CA ALA A 186 -1.67 16.27 -10.11
C ALA A 186 -1.15 16.84 -11.43
N VAL A 187 -0.07 16.25 -11.96
CA VAL A 187 0.47 16.61 -13.29
C VAL A 187 -0.53 16.24 -14.40
N ALA A 188 -1.19 15.07 -14.29
CA ALA A 188 -2.23 14.68 -15.24
C ALA A 188 -3.35 15.73 -15.30
N GLY A 189 -3.86 16.16 -14.15
CA GLY A 189 -4.91 17.18 -14.08
C GLY A 189 -4.51 18.49 -14.75
N ALA A 190 -3.30 18.96 -14.46
CA ALA A 190 -2.77 20.18 -15.08
C ALA A 190 -2.61 20.05 -16.61
N LEU A 191 -2.07 18.93 -17.09
CA LEU A 191 -1.89 18.68 -18.53
C LEU A 191 -3.23 18.51 -19.25
N ILE A 192 -4.18 17.74 -18.68
CA ILE A 192 -5.51 17.53 -19.29
C ILE A 192 -6.25 18.87 -19.40
N ALA A 193 -6.15 19.74 -18.38
CA ALA A 193 -6.81 21.04 -18.39
C ALA A 193 -6.19 22.05 -19.34
N SER A 194 -4.88 21.99 -19.59
CA SER A 194 -4.14 23.00 -20.37
C SER A 194 -3.81 22.59 -21.80
N ALA A 195 -3.53 21.31 -22.03
CA ALA A 195 -2.99 20.84 -23.31
C ALA A 195 -3.74 19.64 -23.91
N GLY A 196 -4.50 18.91 -23.09
CA GLY A 196 -5.21 17.71 -23.53
C GLY A 196 -4.64 16.43 -22.94
N VAL A 197 -5.45 15.36 -22.95
CA VAL A 197 -5.11 14.07 -22.33
C VAL A 197 -3.98 13.34 -23.07
N GLU A 198 -3.83 13.57 -24.37
CA GLU A 198 -2.78 13.00 -25.22
C GLU A 198 -1.38 13.32 -24.70
N TRP A 199 -1.18 14.51 -24.16
CA TRP A 199 0.11 14.93 -23.60
C TRP A 199 0.53 14.12 -22.38
N CYS A 200 -0.43 13.57 -21.65
CA CYS A 200 -0.11 12.66 -20.54
C CYS A 200 0.61 11.39 -21.03
N PHE A 201 0.22 10.87 -22.19
CA PHE A 201 0.85 9.69 -22.79
C PHE A 201 2.21 10.03 -23.43
N VAL A 202 2.32 11.19 -24.10
CA VAL A 202 3.59 11.69 -24.65
C VAL A 202 4.63 11.87 -23.55
N VAL A 203 4.28 12.61 -22.50
CA VAL A 203 5.19 12.87 -21.38
C VAL A 203 5.58 11.56 -20.67
N ASN A 204 4.65 10.62 -20.53
CA ASN A 204 4.99 9.31 -19.96
C ASN A 204 5.90 8.49 -20.87
N ALA A 205 5.67 8.47 -22.19
CA ALA A 205 6.58 7.80 -23.14
C ALA A 205 8.01 8.37 -23.04
N VAL A 206 8.14 9.68 -22.97
CA VAL A 206 9.44 10.36 -22.75
C VAL A 206 10.02 9.99 -21.38
N SER A 207 9.21 9.88 -20.34
CA SER A 207 9.65 9.48 -18.99
C SER A 207 10.28 8.07 -18.97
N TYR A 208 9.77 7.14 -19.79
CA TYR A 208 10.38 5.82 -19.95
C TYR A 208 11.75 5.87 -20.63
N VAL A 209 11.96 6.83 -21.53
CA VAL A 209 13.30 7.04 -22.12
C VAL A 209 14.31 7.46 -21.04
N ALA A 210 13.89 8.28 -20.08
CA ALA A 210 14.77 8.66 -18.96
C ALA A 210 15.21 7.45 -18.11
N VAL A 211 14.29 6.52 -17.80
CA VAL A 211 14.66 5.32 -17.06
C VAL A 211 15.48 4.35 -17.90
N LEU A 212 15.21 4.24 -19.20
CA LEU A 212 16.04 3.45 -20.13
C LEU A 212 17.47 4.00 -20.15
N ALA A 213 17.65 5.32 -20.30
CA ALA A 213 18.97 5.97 -20.26
C ALA A 213 19.67 5.68 -18.91
N ALA A 214 18.93 5.76 -17.79
CA ALA A 214 19.46 5.40 -16.48
C ALA A 214 19.92 3.94 -16.45
N LEU A 215 19.09 2.98 -16.90
CA LEU A 215 19.41 1.56 -16.91
C LEU A 215 20.62 1.24 -17.78
N PHE A 216 20.75 1.85 -18.97
CA PHE A 216 21.91 1.69 -19.85
C PHE A 216 23.19 2.27 -19.26
N SER A 217 23.07 3.32 -18.43
CA SER A 217 24.22 3.98 -17.77
C SER A 217 24.71 3.27 -16.52
N LEU A 218 24.08 2.18 -16.07
CA LEU A 218 24.51 1.42 -14.89
C LEU A 218 25.79 0.65 -15.20
N ASP A 219 26.72 0.75 -14.28
CA ASP A 219 27.94 -0.07 -14.29
C ASP A 219 27.59 -1.49 -13.82
N ARG A 220 27.68 -2.44 -14.76
CA ARG A 220 27.35 -3.86 -14.52
C ARG A 220 28.28 -4.53 -13.55
N SER A 221 29.55 -4.14 -13.53
CA SER A 221 30.55 -4.72 -12.65
C SER A 221 30.26 -4.44 -11.18
N ALA A 222 29.57 -3.33 -10.92
CA ALA A 222 29.18 -2.90 -9.58
C ALA A 222 27.77 -3.40 -9.16
N ILE A 223 27.06 -4.13 -10.01
CA ILE A 223 25.77 -4.73 -9.64
C ILE A 223 26.02 -6.07 -8.94
N ARG A 224 25.54 -6.17 -7.70
CA ARG A 224 25.72 -7.36 -6.88
C ARG A 224 24.72 -8.45 -7.30
N SER A 225 25.18 -9.68 -7.29
CA SER A 225 24.30 -10.83 -7.52
C SER A 225 23.81 -11.37 -6.16
N SER A 226 22.59 -11.04 -5.78
CA SER A 226 22.00 -11.61 -4.56
C SER A 226 21.76 -13.11 -4.69
N PRO A 227 21.95 -13.89 -3.60
CA PRO A 227 21.71 -15.34 -3.61
C PRO A 227 20.27 -15.65 -4.06
N LYS A 228 20.14 -16.65 -4.93
CA LYS A 228 18.82 -17.10 -5.42
C LYS A 228 18.10 -17.86 -4.30
N VAL A 229 16.99 -17.31 -3.83
CA VAL A 229 16.15 -17.97 -2.83
C VAL A 229 15.32 -19.06 -3.50
N ARG A 230 15.53 -20.32 -3.12
CA ARG A 230 14.71 -21.45 -3.59
C ARG A 230 13.29 -21.32 -2.99
N ARG A 231 12.31 -21.00 -3.83
CA ARG A 231 10.90 -21.05 -3.44
C ARG A 231 10.39 -22.48 -3.58
N ALA A 232 9.93 -23.08 -2.48
CA ALA A 232 9.31 -24.41 -2.50
C ALA A 232 7.87 -24.31 -3.03
N LYS A 233 7.41 -25.37 -3.72
CA LYS A 233 6.00 -25.51 -4.14
C LYS A 233 5.11 -25.60 -2.89
N GLY A 234 3.93 -24.94 -2.91
CA GLY A 234 2.95 -25.06 -1.82
C GLY A 234 3.03 -24.01 -0.71
N GLN A 235 4.03 -23.12 -0.71
CA GLN A 235 4.23 -22.11 0.34
C GLN A 235 3.00 -21.23 0.60
N LEU A 236 2.21 -20.88 -0.42
CA LEU A 236 0.98 -20.10 -0.28
C LEU A 236 -0.09 -20.86 0.50
N MET A 237 -0.25 -22.17 0.23
CA MET A 237 -1.22 -23.03 0.93
C MET A 237 -0.81 -23.26 2.38
N GLU A 238 0.48 -23.41 2.65
CA GLU A 238 1.00 -23.50 4.01
C GLU A 238 0.81 -22.22 4.79
N GLY A 239 1.08 -21.05 4.17
CA GLY A 239 0.79 -19.74 4.74
C GLY A 239 -0.70 -19.56 5.04
N LEU A 240 -1.59 -20.00 4.15
CA LEU A 240 -3.03 -19.97 4.36
C LEU A 240 -3.48 -20.89 5.51
N ARG A 241 -2.91 -22.09 5.61
CA ARG A 241 -3.21 -23.02 6.71
C ARG A 241 -2.77 -22.45 8.06
N TYR A 242 -1.56 -21.89 8.11
CA TYR A 242 -1.03 -21.23 9.30
C TYR A 242 -1.92 -20.04 9.71
N ALA A 243 -2.22 -19.14 8.76
CA ALA A 243 -3.05 -17.96 9.04
C ALA A 243 -4.48 -18.31 9.46
N ARG A 244 -5.03 -19.46 9.02
CA ARG A 244 -6.33 -19.95 9.47
C ARG A 244 -6.32 -20.39 10.93
N GLY A 245 -5.19 -20.91 11.42
CA GLY A 245 -5.00 -21.31 12.82
C GLY A 245 -4.93 -20.12 13.77
N GLU A 246 -4.34 -19.01 13.32
CA GLU A 246 -4.14 -17.81 14.12
C GLU A 246 -5.31 -16.83 13.96
N ALA A 247 -6.08 -16.63 15.03
CA ALA A 247 -7.32 -15.84 14.97
C ALA A 247 -7.09 -14.39 14.50
N GLU A 248 -6.04 -13.73 14.97
CA GLU A 248 -5.71 -12.35 14.60
C GLU A 248 -5.29 -12.23 13.14
N LEU A 249 -4.46 -13.14 12.64
CA LEU A 249 -4.03 -13.16 11.26
C LEU A 249 -5.21 -13.44 10.33
N ARG A 250 -6.06 -14.40 10.68
CA ARG A 250 -7.26 -14.72 9.91
C ARG A 250 -8.21 -13.54 9.81
N GLN A 251 -8.50 -12.88 10.94
CA GLN A 251 -9.40 -11.71 10.98
C GLN A 251 -8.82 -10.54 10.19
N SER A 252 -7.52 -10.29 10.32
CA SER A 252 -6.84 -9.22 9.58
C SER A 252 -6.80 -9.47 8.07
N LEU A 253 -6.56 -10.71 7.63
CA LEU A 253 -6.60 -11.10 6.22
C LEU A 253 -8.00 -11.02 5.64
N LEU A 254 -9.04 -11.43 6.39
CA LEU A 254 -10.43 -11.28 5.97
C LEU A 254 -10.83 -9.81 5.86
N LEU A 255 -10.41 -8.97 6.83
CA LEU A 255 -10.63 -7.53 6.75
C LEU A 255 -9.98 -6.95 5.49
N LEU A 256 -8.72 -7.29 5.22
CA LEU A 256 -8.01 -6.84 4.03
C LEU A 256 -8.69 -7.32 2.74
N ALA A 257 -9.19 -8.57 2.71
CA ALA A 257 -9.88 -9.12 1.54
C ALA A 257 -11.17 -8.35 1.24
N VAL A 258 -12.03 -8.13 2.25
CA VAL A 258 -13.30 -7.42 2.09
C VAL A 258 -13.06 -5.96 1.72
N VAL A 259 -12.19 -5.27 2.47
CA VAL A 259 -11.89 -3.85 2.24
C VAL A 259 -11.16 -3.66 0.91
N GLY A 260 -10.19 -4.52 0.58
CA GLY A 260 -9.48 -4.50 -0.69
C GLY A 260 -10.42 -4.68 -1.88
N THR A 261 -11.41 -5.60 -1.77
CA THR A 261 -12.35 -5.87 -2.87
C THR A 261 -13.40 -4.78 -3.03
N LEU A 262 -13.93 -4.23 -1.94
CA LEU A 262 -15.14 -3.40 -2.02
C LEU A 262 -14.92 -1.92 -1.68
N ALA A 263 -13.84 -1.59 -0.97
CA ALA A 263 -13.59 -0.22 -0.51
C ALA A 263 -12.41 0.49 -1.21
N PHE A 264 -11.50 -0.23 -1.88
CA PHE A 264 -10.29 0.37 -2.47
C PHE A 264 -10.42 0.71 -3.96
N GLU A 265 -11.63 0.65 -4.51
CA GLU A 265 -11.88 0.84 -5.94
C GLU A 265 -12.02 2.34 -6.33
N TYR A 266 -11.12 3.18 -5.80
CA TYR A 266 -11.14 4.64 -6.03
C TYR A 266 -10.82 5.02 -7.47
N GLN A 267 -10.10 4.18 -8.22
CA GLN A 267 -9.87 4.39 -9.65
C GLN A 267 -11.16 4.31 -10.48
N VAL A 268 -12.17 3.62 -9.97
CA VAL A 268 -13.48 3.50 -10.61
C VAL A 268 -14.46 4.54 -10.06
N THR A 269 -14.52 4.69 -8.75
CA THR A 269 -15.55 5.50 -8.08
C THR A 269 -15.29 6.99 -8.13
N LEU A 270 -14.01 7.44 -8.01
CA LEU A 270 -13.71 8.88 -7.98
C LEU A 270 -13.92 9.60 -9.32
N PRO A 271 -13.56 9.04 -10.50
CA PRO A 271 -13.86 9.71 -11.76
C PRO A 271 -15.36 9.84 -12.01
N LEU A 272 -16.15 8.80 -11.68
CA LEU A 272 -17.61 8.84 -11.75
C LEU A 272 -18.20 9.87 -10.77
N LEU A 273 -17.67 9.95 -9.55
CA LEU A 273 -18.08 10.94 -8.56
C LEU A 273 -17.77 12.36 -9.04
N SER A 274 -16.58 12.58 -9.61
CA SER A 274 -16.18 13.89 -10.15
C SER A 274 -17.08 14.33 -11.29
N GLU A 275 -17.31 13.45 -12.26
CA GLU A 275 -18.09 13.76 -13.47
C GLU A 275 -19.57 13.85 -13.18
N ARG A 276 -20.19 12.78 -12.68
CA ARG A 276 -21.65 12.67 -12.56
C ARG A 276 -22.23 13.38 -11.34
N THR A 277 -21.45 13.57 -10.26
CA THR A 277 -21.97 14.18 -9.04
C THR A 277 -21.63 15.65 -8.93
N PHE A 278 -20.38 16.01 -9.24
CA PHE A 278 -19.89 17.39 -9.08
C PHE A 278 -19.78 18.16 -10.40
N GLY A 279 -19.85 17.50 -11.56
CA GLY A 279 -19.64 18.13 -12.86
C GLY A 279 -18.22 18.74 -13.01
N ALA A 280 -17.25 18.21 -12.23
CA ALA A 280 -15.92 18.81 -12.11
C ALA A 280 -14.90 18.19 -13.08
N GLY A 281 -15.30 17.25 -13.91
CA GLY A 281 -14.50 16.66 -14.96
C GLY A 281 -13.19 16.01 -14.48
N ALA A 282 -12.19 16.00 -15.36
CA ALA A 282 -10.86 15.46 -15.07
C ALA A 282 -10.16 16.19 -13.91
N SER A 283 -10.34 17.51 -13.83
CA SER A 283 -9.71 18.32 -12.80
C SER A 283 -10.18 17.94 -11.39
N GLY A 284 -11.49 17.72 -11.22
CA GLY A 284 -12.04 17.23 -9.95
C GLY A 284 -11.54 15.82 -9.61
N PHE A 285 -11.53 14.90 -10.59
CA PHE A 285 -11.03 13.55 -10.39
C PHE A 285 -9.55 13.54 -9.96
N THR A 286 -8.70 14.24 -10.68
CA THR A 286 -7.26 14.26 -10.39
C THR A 286 -6.96 14.98 -9.07
N LEU A 287 -7.74 16.01 -8.71
CA LEU A 287 -7.65 16.69 -7.42
C LEU A 287 -8.02 15.74 -6.27
N LEU A 288 -9.16 15.05 -6.36
CA LEU A 288 -9.59 14.07 -5.35
C LEU A 288 -8.54 12.98 -5.16
N TYR A 289 -8.03 12.41 -6.27
CA TYR A 289 -7.05 11.34 -6.23
C TYR A 289 -5.70 11.79 -5.67
N SER A 290 -5.23 13.00 -6.03
CA SER A 290 -3.99 13.57 -5.50
C SER A 290 -4.09 13.85 -4.00
N LEU A 291 -5.19 14.45 -3.53
CA LEU A 291 -5.37 14.76 -2.12
C LEU A 291 -5.58 13.49 -1.28
N MET A 292 -6.25 12.47 -1.80
CA MET A 292 -6.29 11.15 -1.19
C MET A 292 -4.87 10.56 -1.05
N SER A 293 -4.01 10.73 -2.07
CA SER A 293 -2.62 10.26 -2.02
C SER A 293 -1.78 11.05 -1.00
N VAL A 294 -1.99 12.36 -0.87
CA VAL A 294 -1.40 13.18 0.23
C VAL A 294 -1.82 12.63 1.58
N GLY A 295 -3.11 12.34 1.76
CA GLY A 295 -3.63 11.68 2.96
C GLY A 295 -2.91 10.37 3.27
N SER A 296 -2.66 9.54 2.25
CA SER A 296 -1.92 8.28 2.42
C SER A 296 -0.49 8.49 2.91
N VAL A 297 0.19 9.54 2.46
CA VAL A 297 1.52 9.92 2.99
C VAL A 297 1.43 10.32 4.45
N VAL A 298 0.44 11.15 4.82
CA VAL A 298 0.22 11.56 6.22
C VAL A 298 -0.08 10.36 7.11
N GLY A 299 -0.94 9.44 6.65
CA GLY A 299 -1.27 8.20 7.35
C GLY A 299 -0.05 7.30 7.56
N ALA A 300 0.79 7.14 6.53
CA ALA A 300 2.02 6.37 6.61
C ALA A 300 3.02 6.96 7.62
N LEU A 301 3.18 8.29 7.64
CA LEU A 301 4.03 8.99 8.60
C LEU A 301 3.49 8.89 10.03
N ALA A 302 2.18 8.97 10.21
CA ALA A 302 1.54 8.79 11.51
C ALA A 302 1.75 7.35 12.04
N MET A 303 1.64 6.35 11.16
CA MET A 303 1.90 4.96 11.49
C MET A 303 3.36 4.70 11.87
N ALA A 304 4.32 5.32 11.16
CA ALA A 304 5.76 5.16 11.43
C ALA A 304 6.17 5.61 12.84
N ARG A 305 5.37 6.46 13.50
CA ARG A 305 5.59 6.90 14.90
C ARG A 305 5.07 5.92 15.93
N ARG A 306 4.36 4.86 15.50
CA ARG A 306 3.80 3.85 16.42
C ARG A 306 4.75 2.66 16.59
N SER A 307 5.02 2.31 17.84
CA SER A 307 5.86 1.16 18.20
C SER A 307 5.10 -0.17 18.28
N MET A 308 3.78 -0.11 18.53
CA MET A 308 2.92 -1.29 18.71
C MET A 308 1.78 -1.26 17.70
N ILE A 309 1.66 -2.33 16.93
CA ILE A 309 0.60 -2.53 15.94
C ILE A 309 -0.08 -3.85 16.26
N ASP A 310 -1.33 -3.77 16.64
CA ASP A 310 -2.21 -4.89 16.96
C ASP A 310 -3.49 -4.84 16.12
N LEU A 311 -4.33 -5.85 16.26
CA LEU A 311 -5.62 -5.93 15.57
C LEU A 311 -6.54 -4.74 15.92
N ARG A 312 -6.43 -4.17 17.14
CA ARG A 312 -7.23 -3.00 17.56
C ARG A 312 -6.85 -1.78 16.72
N PHE A 313 -5.56 -1.60 16.46
CA PHE A 313 -5.08 -0.53 15.58
C PHE A 313 -5.64 -0.66 14.16
N LEU A 314 -5.67 -1.88 13.60
CA LEU A 314 -6.30 -2.13 12.29
C LEU A 314 -7.78 -1.80 12.30
N LEU A 315 -8.50 -2.14 13.39
CA LEU A 315 -9.91 -1.80 13.53
C LEU A 315 -10.16 -0.28 13.63
N VAL A 316 -9.28 0.46 14.31
CA VAL A 316 -9.35 1.93 14.33
C VAL A 316 -9.16 2.48 12.91
N GLY A 317 -8.20 1.95 12.14
CA GLY A 317 -8.01 2.29 10.73
C GLY A 317 -9.25 1.97 9.88
N ALA A 318 -9.86 0.79 10.09
CA ALA A 318 -11.07 0.39 9.38
C ALA A 318 -12.26 1.31 9.69
N TRP A 319 -12.50 1.64 10.96
CA TRP A 319 -13.56 2.58 11.35
C TRP A 319 -13.28 4.00 10.85
N GLY A 320 -12.01 4.43 10.86
CA GLY A 320 -11.59 5.68 10.23
C GLY A 320 -11.92 5.72 8.74
N LEU A 321 -11.68 4.59 8.04
CA LEU A 321 -12.04 4.44 6.62
C LEU A 321 -13.55 4.52 6.42
N VAL A 322 -14.36 3.85 7.27
CA VAL A 322 -15.83 3.93 7.22
C VAL A 322 -16.30 5.38 7.33
N VAL A 323 -15.84 6.11 8.35
CA VAL A 323 -16.26 7.49 8.58
C VAL A 323 -15.85 8.39 7.42
N THR A 324 -14.59 8.34 7.02
CA THR A 324 -14.07 9.24 5.98
C THR A 324 -14.66 8.94 4.60
N THR A 325 -14.87 7.66 4.26
CA THR A 325 -15.52 7.27 2.99
C THR A 325 -17.02 7.63 3.00
N THR A 326 -17.70 7.51 4.15
CA THR A 326 -19.09 7.97 4.28
C THR A 326 -19.20 9.48 4.09
N VAL A 327 -18.31 10.26 4.72
CA VAL A 327 -18.26 11.72 4.53
C VAL A 327 -17.99 12.08 3.07
N LEU A 328 -17.03 11.40 2.42
CA LEU A 328 -16.73 11.58 0.99
C LEU A 328 -17.96 11.27 0.11
N SER A 329 -18.66 10.16 0.38
CA SER A 329 -19.84 9.75 -0.37
C SER A 329 -21.01 10.74 -0.24
N LEU A 330 -21.20 11.30 0.96
CA LEU A 330 -22.32 12.22 1.26
C LEU A 330 -21.94 13.69 1.04
N ALA A 331 -20.71 14.00 0.64
CA ALA A 331 -20.26 15.38 0.46
C ALA A 331 -21.16 16.15 -0.52
N PRO A 332 -21.73 17.31 -0.12
CA PRO A 332 -22.58 18.12 -0.99
C PRO A 332 -21.78 18.95 -1.99
N THR A 333 -20.50 19.21 -1.71
CA THR A 333 -19.61 20.03 -2.55
C THR A 333 -18.27 19.33 -2.81
N LEU A 334 -17.63 19.67 -3.93
CA LEU A 334 -16.29 19.18 -4.25
C LEU A 334 -15.27 19.55 -3.16
N ALA A 335 -15.39 20.75 -2.58
CA ALA A 335 -14.48 21.21 -1.52
C ALA A 335 -14.54 20.30 -0.28
N LEU A 336 -15.72 19.90 0.18
CA LEU A 336 -15.82 18.95 1.29
C LEU A 336 -15.35 17.56 0.89
N ALA A 337 -15.64 17.14 -0.35
CA ALA A 337 -15.15 15.87 -0.89
C ALA A 337 -13.62 15.81 -0.92
N THR A 338 -12.93 16.90 -1.28
CA THR A 338 -11.46 16.96 -1.29
C THR A 338 -10.87 16.84 0.11
N VAL A 339 -11.46 17.48 1.11
CA VAL A 339 -11.06 17.34 2.52
C VAL A 339 -11.28 15.88 3.00
N ALA A 340 -12.45 15.30 2.70
CA ALA A 340 -12.75 13.93 3.05
C ALA A 340 -11.79 12.93 2.35
N ALA A 341 -11.40 13.20 1.10
CA ALA A 341 -10.46 12.36 0.36
C ALA A 341 -9.09 12.26 1.05
N VAL A 342 -8.60 13.34 1.69
CA VAL A 342 -7.37 13.28 2.52
C VAL A 342 -7.55 12.28 3.68
N GLY A 343 -8.69 12.32 4.37
CA GLY A 343 -9.01 11.39 5.44
C GLY A 343 -9.10 9.94 4.95
N VAL A 344 -9.76 9.72 3.79
CA VAL A 344 -9.82 8.41 3.14
C VAL A 344 -8.42 7.87 2.85
N GLY A 345 -7.55 8.69 2.26
CA GLY A 345 -6.18 8.31 1.98
C GLY A 345 -5.40 7.91 3.23
N ALA A 346 -5.51 8.71 4.30
CA ALA A 346 -4.85 8.41 5.57
C ALA A 346 -5.33 7.09 6.18
N ALA A 347 -6.63 6.80 6.11
CA ALA A 347 -7.20 5.54 6.61
C ALA A 347 -6.84 4.34 5.72
N THR A 348 -6.83 4.52 4.39
CA THR A 348 -6.57 3.45 3.42
C THR A 348 -5.19 2.81 3.59
N ILE A 349 -4.15 3.59 3.90
CA ILE A 349 -2.79 3.06 4.06
C ILE A 349 -2.60 2.23 5.33
N LEU A 350 -3.41 2.49 6.37
CA LEU A 350 -3.26 1.83 7.68
C LEU A 350 -3.53 0.33 7.62
N LEU A 351 -4.45 -0.13 6.76
CA LEU A 351 -4.83 -1.54 6.69
C LEU A 351 -3.74 -2.42 6.08
N PRO A 352 -3.25 -2.21 4.84
CA PRO A 352 -2.23 -3.07 4.27
C PRO A 352 -0.88 -2.94 4.98
N ALA A 353 -0.50 -1.72 5.40
CA ALA A 353 0.74 -1.50 6.12
C ALA A 353 0.68 -2.05 7.55
N GLY A 354 -0.44 -1.85 8.24
CA GLY A 354 -0.66 -2.39 9.58
C GLY A 354 -0.73 -3.91 9.59
N LEU A 355 -1.39 -4.54 8.60
CA LEU A 355 -1.36 -6.00 8.46
C LEU A 355 0.06 -6.51 8.22
N SER A 356 0.83 -5.85 7.35
CA SER A 356 2.23 -6.25 7.10
C SER A 356 3.07 -6.20 8.38
N ALA A 357 2.89 -5.18 9.22
CA ALA A 357 3.56 -5.07 10.49
C ALA A 357 3.07 -6.12 11.51
N LEU A 358 1.76 -6.35 11.59
CA LEU A 358 1.17 -7.39 12.46
C LEU A 358 1.72 -8.78 12.10
N VAL A 359 1.79 -9.11 10.81
CA VAL A 359 2.39 -10.36 10.33
C VAL A 359 3.86 -10.47 10.74
N GLN A 360 4.63 -9.38 10.65
CA GLN A 360 6.04 -9.39 11.04
C GLN A 360 6.24 -9.59 12.55
N LEU A 361 5.32 -9.09 13.37
CA LEU A 361 5.41 -9.18 14.84
C LEU A 361 4.88 -10.49 15.42
N HIS A 362 3.83 -11.06 14.80
CA HIS A 362 3.08 -12.19 15.40
C HIS A 362 3.23 -13.52 14.64
N SER A 363 3.92 -13.53 13.48
CA SER A 363 4.16 -14.79 12.76
C SER A 363 5.50 -15.41 13.15
N ALA A 364 5.51 -16.74 13.29
CA ALA A 364 6.76 -17.49 13.38
C ALA A 364 7.65 -17.22 12.17
N ASP A 365 8.96 -17.14 12.36
CA ASP A 365 9.93 -16.69 11.35
C ASP A 365 9.80 -17.47 10.03
N GLU A 366 9.55 -18.77 10.10
CA GLU A 366 9.39 -19.64 8.94
C GLU A 366 8.11 -19.38 8.12
N PHE A 367 7.03 -18.86 8.74
CA PHE A 367 5.75 -18.58 8.07
C PHE A 367 5.59 -17.11 7.68
N ARG A 368 6.41 -16.19 8.24
CA ARG A 368 6.32 -14.73 8.03
C ARG A 368 6.30 -14.37 6.53
N GLY A 369 7.23 -14.89 5.75
CA GLY A 369 7.30 -14.64 4.31
C GLY A 369 6.11 -15.20 3.54
N ARG A 370 5.57 -16.36 3.97
CA ARG A 370 4.41 -17.01 3.34
C ARG A 370 3.13 -16.20 3.57
N VAL A 371 2.93 -15.72 4.80
CA VAL A 371 1.74 -14.89 5.15
C VAL A 371 1.82 -13.51 4.50
N LEU A 372 3.00 -12.88 4.42
CA LEU A 372 3.20 -11.63 3.68
C LEU A 372 2.91 -11.78 2.19
N SER A 373 3.33 -12.90 1.59
CA SER A 373 2.99 -13.21 0.19
C SER A 373 1.49 -13.40 0.01
N LEU A 374 0.83 -14.09 0.94
CA LEU A 374 -0.62 -14.28 0.94
C LEU A 374 -1.35 -12.92 1.06
N SER A 375 -0.94 -12.04 1.96
CA SER A 375 -1.54 -10.70 2.09
C SER A 375 -1.40 -9.87 0.82
N THR A 376 -0.27 -9.99 0.12
CA THR A 376 -0.04 -9.32 -1.17
C THR A 376 -0.99 -9.86 -2.25
N VAL A 377 -1.16 -11.20 -2.33
CA VAL A 377 -2.11 -11.83 -3.26
C VAL A 377 -3.54 -11.41 -2.96
N VAL A 378 -3.94 -11.39 -1.69
CA VAL A 378 -5.27 -10.95 -1.27
C VAL A 378 -5.50 -9.49 -1.66
N PHE A 379 -4.52 -8.60 -1.40
CA PHE A 379 -4.64 -7.17 -1.69
C PHE A 379 -4.69 -6.87 -3.20
N ILE A 380 -3.77 -7.45 -3.99
CA ILE A 380 -3.74 -7.22 -5.45
C ILE A 380 -4.88 -7.96 -6.15
N GLY A 381 -5.20 -9.18 -5.65
CA GLY A 381 -6.24 -10.04 -6.23
C GLY A 381 -7.65 -9.54 -5.98
N SER A 382 -7.85 -8.61 -5.08
CA SER A 382 -9.15 -8.01 -4.79
C SER A 382 -9.63 -7.07 -5.91
N THR A 383 -8.74 -6.27 -6.51
CA THR A 383 -9.09 -5.26 -7.53
C THR A 383 -9.74 -5.82 -8.80
N PRO A 384 -9.28 -6.94 -9.42
CA PRO A 384 -9.96 -7.51 -10.59
C PRO A 384 -11.42 -7.91 -10.35
N ILE A 385 -11.77 -8.19 -9.09
CA ILE A 385 -13.13 -8.55 -8.68
C ILE A 385 -13.89 -7.29 -8.26
N GLY A 386 -13.26 -6.46 -7.44
CA GLY A 386 -13.86 -5.28 -6.85
C GLY A 386 -14.18 -4.18 -7.86
N GLY A 387 -13.28 -3.95 -8.82
CA GLY A 387 -13.47 -2.94 -9.86
C GLY A 387 -14.77 -3.08 -10.63
N PRO A 388 -15.06 -4.24 -11.25
CA PRO A 388 -16.34 -4.47 -11.92
C PRO A 388 -17.57 -4.35 -11.00
N ILE A 389 -17.48 -4.82 -9.75
CA ILE A 389 -18.59 -4.71 -8.78
C ILE A 389 -18.84 -3.26 -8.42
N ALA A 390 -17.79 -2.51 -8.05
CA ALA A 390 -17.91 -1.09 -7.71
C ALA A 390 -18.38 -0.26 -8.91
N GLY A 391 -17.92 -0.62 -10.11
CA GLY A 391 -18.35 -0.01 -11.37
C GLY A 391 -19.83 -0.24 -11.64
N TRP A 392 -20.28 -1.48 -11.51
CA TRP A 392 -21.69 -1.83 -11.70
C TRP A 392 -22.62 -1.12 -10.70
N VAL A 393 -22.24 -1.12 -9.42
CA VAL A 393 -23.01 -0.40 -8.39
C VAL A 393 -23.03 1.10 -8.66
N SER A 394 -21.89 1.68 -9.06
CA SER A 394 -21.81 3.11 -9.38
C SER A 394 -22.62 3.49 -10.61
N GLU A 395 -22.75 2.59 -11.58
CA GLU A 395 -23.52 2.80 -12.81
C GLU A 395 -25.03 2.78 -12.55
N HIS A 396 -25.52 1.79 -11.77
CA HIS A 396 -26.95 1.58 -11.56
C HIS A 396 -27.53 2.40 -10.40
N TYR A 397 -26.76 2.64 -9.34
CA TYR A 397 -27.22 3.31 -8.11
C TYR A 397 -26.52 4.66 -7.87
N GLY A 398 -25.65 5.07 -8.81
CA GLY A 398 -24.90 6.31 -8.74
C GLY A 398 -23.53 6.18 -8.02
N PRO A 399 -22.61 7.13 -8.30
CA PRO A 399 -21.23 7.08 -7.79
C PRO A 399 -21.12 7.07 -6.27
N ARG A 400 -22.07 7.73 -5.57
CA ARG A 400 -22.15 7.73 -4.11
C ARG A 400 -22.42 6.35 -3.55
N ALA A 401 -23.27 5.56 -4.22
CA ALA A 401 -23.56 4.18 -3.81
C ALA A 401 -22.33 3.27 -3.97
N GLY A 402 -21.50 3.48 -5.01
CA GLY A 402 -20.24 2.75 -5.18
C GLY A 402 -19.27 2.99 -4.02
N LEU A 403 -19.16 4.22 -3.52
CA LEU A 403 -18.38 4.53 -2.32
C LEU A 403 -19.02 3.96 -1.05
N MET A 404 -20.33 4.06 -0.91
CA MET A 404 -21.07 3.51 0.24
C MET A 404 -20.96 2.00 0.33
N LEU A 405 -20.87 1.28 -0.79
CA LEU A 405 -20.59 -0.16 -0.81
C LEU A 405 -19.32 -0.47 -0.02
N GLY A 406 -18.25 0.28 -0.26
CA GLY A 406 -16.98 0.16 0.48
C GLY A 406 -17.12 0.50 1.96
N ALA A 407 -17.81 1.57 2.30
CA ALA A 407 -18.03 1.97 3.69
C ALA A 407 -18.86 0.93 4.46
N VAL A 408 -19.98 0.47 3.90
CA VAL A 408 -20.87 -0.52 4.52
C VAL A 408 -20.16 -1.87 4.70
N SER A 409 -19.51 -2.38 3.65
CA SER A 409 -18.79 -3.66 3.73
C SER A 409 -17.67 -3.62 4.77
N THR A 410 -16.93 -2.51 4.85
CA THR A 410 -15.90 -2.28 5.86
C THR A 410 -16.52 -2.22 7.27
N ALA A 411 -17.64 -1.50 7.44
CA ALA A 411 -18.34 -1.40 8.72
C ALA A 411 -18.86 -2.77 9.21
N LEU A 412 -19.46 -3.57 8.33
CA LEU A 412 -19.93 -4.92 8.64
C LEU A 412 -18.78 -5.81 9.08
N MET A 413 -17.66 -5.79 8.34
CA MET A 413 -16.50 -6.63 8.65
C MET A 413 -15.81 -6.19 9.95
N ALA A 414 -15.55 -4.89 10.13
CA ALA A 414 -14.98 -4.35 11.35
C ALA A 414 -15.89 -4.57 12.58
N GLY A 415 -17.20 -4.42 12.40
CA GLY A 415 -18.21 -4.71 13.41
C GLY A 415 -18.21 -6.18 13.85
N TRP A 416 -18.19 -7.11 12.88
CA TRP A 416 -18.10 -8.54 13.15
C TRP A 416 -16.82 -8.91 13.92
N ILE A 417 -15.67 -8.38 13.50
CA ILE A 417 -14.41 -8.62 14.20
C ILE A 417 -14.48 -8.05 15.63
N THR A 418 -14.95 -6.82 15.79
CA THR A 418 -15.09 -6.18 17.11
C THR A 418 -16.00 -7.00 18.02
N PHE A 419 -17.10 -7.51 17.50
CA PHE A 419 -18.04 -8.34 18.25
C PHE A 419 -17.41 -9.67 18.70
N THR A 420 -16.70 -10.36 17.79
CA THR A 420 -16.03 -11.63 18.09
C THR A 420 -14.91 -11.44 19.13
N GLN A 421 -14.14 -10.37 19.04
CA GLN A 421 -13.11 -10.00 20.03
C GLN A 421 -13.72 -9.72 21.41
N ARG A 422 -14.82 -8.97 21.47
CA ARG A 422 -15.52 -8.69 22.73
C ARG A 422 -16.09 -9.97 23.37
N ARG A 423 -16.62 -10.89 22.56
CA ARG A 423 -17.10 -12.19 23.05
C ARG A 423 -15.96 -13.03 23.62
N ALA A 424 -14.84 -13.12 22.91
CA ALA A 424 -13.66 -13.85 23.39
C ALA A 424 -13.13 -13.26 24.70
N ALA A 425 -13.00 -11.94 24.80
CA ALA A 425 -12.55 -11.28 26.03
C ALA A 425 -13.50 -11.47 27.21
N ARG A 426 -14.83 -11.51 26.98
CA ARG A 426 -15.82 -11.82 28.03
C ARG A 426 -15.73 -13.28 28.51
N ALA A 427 -15.55 -14.24 27.60
CA ALA A 427 -15.37 -15.62 27.90
C ALA A 427 -14.11 -15.86 28.78
N THR A 428 -12.98 -15.24 28.38
CA THR A 428 -11.74 -15.33 29.17
C THR A 428 -11.89 -14.72 30.58
N ARG A 429 -12.60 -13.56 30.68
CA ARG A 429 -12.89 -12.98 32.02
C ARG A 429 -13.79 -13.84 32.86
N ALA A 430 -14.81 -14.47 32.27
CA ALA A 430 -15.71 -15.38 33.00
C ALA A 430 -14.96 -16.61 33.58
N VAL A 431 -14.07 -17.21 32.77
CA VAL A 431 -13.20 -18.30 33.19
C VAL A 431 -12.23 -17.86 34.32
N ALA A 432 -11.60 -16.70 34.17
CA ALA A 432 -10.70 -16.16 35.19
C ALA A 432 -11.43 -15.88 36.53
N LEU A 433 -12.67 -15.37 36.48
CA LEU A 433 -13.49 -15.16 37.66
C LEU A 433 -13.91 -16.50 38.35
N SER A 434 -14.28 -17.52 37.56
CA SER A 434 -14.62 -18.84 38.10
C SER A 434 -13.42 -19.53 38.77
N LEU A 435 -12.23 -19.39 38.20
CA LEU A 435 -10.99 -19.91 38.82
C LEU A 435 -10.64 -19.16 40.11
N ASN A 436 -10.80 -17.86 40.18
CA ASN A 436 -10.59 -17.09 41.42
C ASN A 436 -11.63 -17.35 42.48
N CYS A 437 -12.91 -17.61 42.14
CA CYS A 437 -13.94 -18.02 43.08
C CYS A 437 -13.66 -19.42 43.63
N GLY A 438 -13.14 -20.35 42.80
CA GLY A 438 -12.75 -21.69 43.25
C GLY A 438 -11.52 -21.68 44.19
N ALA A 439 -10.57 -20.76 43.96
CA ALA A 439 -9.37 -20.61 44.80
C ALA A 439 -9.67 -20.01 46.20
N ASN A 440 -10.78 -19.23 46.34
CA ASN A 440 -11.22 -18.62 47.58
C ASN A 440 -12.32 -19.44 48.31
N ALA A 441 -12.63 -20.65 47.86
CA ALA A 441 -13.50 -21.55 48.65
C ALA A 441 -12.81 -21.87 49.97
N PRO A 442 -13.47 -21.65 51.15
CA PRO A 442 -12.87 -21.97 52.45
C PRO A 442 -12.55 -23.45 52.49
N ASN A 443 -11.30 -23.73 52.85
CA ASN A 443 -10.83 -25.10 53.07
C ASN A 443 -11.82 -25.82 54.01
N PRO A 444 -12.40 -26.99 53.67
CA PRO A 444 -13.29 -27.70 54.59
C PRO A 444 -12.53 -27.93 55.88
N ALA A 445 -13.17 -27.51 57.03
CA ALA A 445 -12.59 -27.61 58.34
C ALA A 445 -12.05 -29.03 58.59
N PRO A 446 -10.83 -29.16 59.10
CA PRO A 446 -10.27 -30.47 59.45
C PRO A 446 -11.02 -31.03 60.64
N GLY A 447 -12.11 -31.85 60.45
CA GLY A 447 -12.89 -32.35 61.53
C GLY A 447 -14.06 -33.28 61.23
N ALA A 448 -14.26 -33.70 59.98
CA ALA A 448 -15.24 -34.77 59.70
C ALA A 448 -14.55 -36.14 59.70
N THR A 449 -14.34 -36.70 60.90
CA THR A 449 -13.92 -38.06 61.10
C THR A 449 -14.86 -39.04 60.41
N ASN A 450 -14.25 -39.88 59.61
CA ASN A 450 -14.76 -41.05 58.94
C ASN A 450 -15.38 -42.02 59.99
N ARG A 451 -16.69 -41.97 60.20
CA ARG A 451 -17.39 -43.07 60.89
C ARG A 451 -17.60 -44.16 59.84
N GLN A 452 -16.74 -45.18 59.91
CA GLN A 452 -17.02 -46.48 59.31
C GLN A 452 -18.31 -47.06 60.00
N PRO A 453 -19.27 -47.60 59.25
CA PRO A 453 -20.27 -48.48 59.83
C PRO A 453 -19.62 -49.83 60.00
N GLU A 454 -19.35 -50.16 61.24
CA GLU A 454 -19.15 -51.58 61.67
C GLU A 454 -20.45 -52.37 61.47
N GLY A 455 -20.36 -53.47 60.78
CA GLY A 455 -21.00 -54.73 61.03
C GLY A 455 -22.51 -54.82 60.78
N PHE A 456 -22.89 -55.72 59.85
CA PHE A 456 -23.79 -56.85 60.17
C PHE A 456 -23.71 -57.85 59.00
N LEU A 457 -23.18 -59.10 59.39
CA LEU A 457 -23.43 -60.46 58.84
C LEU A 457 -23.52 -60.63 57.32
#